data_12a48ffa6a363b788eb2f4a224ed051b
#
_entry.id   12a48ffa6a363b788eb2f4a224ed051b
#
_cell.length_a   1.000
_cell.length_b   1.000
_cell.length_c   1.000
_cell.angle_alpha   90.00
_cell.angle_beta   90.00
_cell.angle_gamma   90.00
#
_symmetry.space_group_name_H-M   'P 1'
#
loop_
_entity.id
_entity.type
_entity.pdbx_description
1 polymer ?
#
loop_
_entity_poly.entity_id
_entity_poly.type
_entity_poly.pdbx_seq_one_letter_code
_entity_poly.pdbx_strand_id
1 'polypeptide(L)'
;MSFAAKKGLPSSFLPILGGAALVSIIIIWFNLHIVLLAFTVTVPLILYFNIVKKSLLKQSDYNAVDSVYYFGFSLTIVTLATSAIIHFGLSSDIEDLQNLNLVFSQFGVGLLVTCLGLILRLFLLASMNQQNADQEQNERHALINDIIDL
;
A
#
# COMPACT_ATOMS: atom_id res chain seq x y z
N MET A 1 -30.84 8.76 14.05
CA MET A 1 -29.72 8.94 13.10
C MET A 1 -28.43 8.61 13.82
N SER A 2 -27.91 7.38 13.69
CA SER A 2 -26.62 6.99 14.24
C SER A 2 -25.53 7.51 13.32
N PHE A 3 -24.71 8.44 13.79
CA PHE A 3 -23.48 8.84 13.13
C PHE A 3 -22.56 7.61 13.09
N ALA A 4 -22.49 6.93 11.95
CA ALA A 4 -21.51 5.90 11.71
C ALA A 4 -20.13 6.52 11.96
N ALA A 5 -19.44 6.06 13.00
CA ALA A 5 -18.10 6.49 13.32
C ALA A 5 -17.23 6.29 12.06
N LYS A 6 -16.72 7.40 11.52
CA LYS A 6 -15.84 7.43 10.36
C LYS A 6 -14.60 6.63 10.73
N LYS A 7 -14.57 5.34 10.36
CA LYS A 7 -13.41 4.48 10.62
C LYS A 7 -12.21 5.09 9.92
N GLY A 8 -11.23 5.48 10.70
CA GLY A 8 -9.95 5.99 10.21
C GLY A 8 -9.11 4.86 9.60
N LEU A 9 -7.93 5.23 9.10
CA LEU A 9 -6.91 4.30 8.63
C LEU A 9 -6.63 3.21 9.68
N PRO A 10 -6.32 1.96 9.26
CA PRO A 10 -5.93 0.90 10.17
C PRO A 10 -4.79 1.34 11.10
N SER A 11 -4.89 1.01 12.37
CA SER A 11 -3.88 1.42 13.38
C SER A 11 -2.46 0.94 13.06
N SER A 12 -2.34 -0.12 12.30
CA SER A 12 -1.05 -0.67 11.82
C SER A 12 -0.43 0.10 10.65
N PHE A 13 -1.18 1.01 9.99
CA PHE A 13 -0.69 1.76 8.83
C PHE A 13 0.54 2.61 9.14
N LEU A 14 0.44 3.49 10.12
CA LEU A 14 1.49 4.44 10.50
C LEU A 14 2.78 3.78 10.97
N PRO A 15 2.77 2.78 11.90
CA PRO A 15 4.02 2.17 12.36
C PRO A 15 4.74 1.37 11.28
N ILE A 16 4.02 0.67 10.41
CA ILE A 16 4.64 -0.09 9.32
C ILE A 16 5.19 0.85 8.25
N LEU A 17 4.45 1.89 7.88
CA LEU A 17 4.90 2.91 6.94
C LEU A 17 6.13 3.64 7.47
N GLY A 18 6.12 4.08 8.72
CA GLY A 18 7.24 4.77 9.36
C GLY A 18 8.50 3.91 9.43
N GLY A 19 8.36 2.64 9.81
CA GLY A 19 9.47 1.69 9.82
C GLY A 19 10.07 1.46 8.43
N ALA A 20 9.24 1.23 7.42
CA ALA A 20 9.68 1.05 6.05
C ALA A 20 10.36 2.32 5.49
N ALA A 21 9.81 3.50 5.78
CA ALA A 21 10.38 4.77 5.39
C ALA A 21 11.77 5.01 5.99
N LEU A 22 11.93 4.77 7.30
CA LEU A 22 13.22 4.91 7.98
C LEU A 22 14.29 3.98 7.39
N VAL A 23 13.96 2.71 7.15
CA VAL A 23 14.90 1.76 6.55
C VAL A 23 15.25 2.18 5.13
N SER A 24 14.29 2.67 4.34
CA SER A 24 14.55 3.16 2.99
C SER A 24 15.49 4.38 2.98
N ILE A 25 15.32 5.31 3.91
CA ILE A 25 16.20 6.47 4.09
C ILE A 25 17.64 6.02 4.38
N ILE A 26 17.82 5.06 5.28
CA ILE A 26 19.15 4.51 5.63
C ILE A 26 19.80 3.85 4.40
N ILE A 27 19.05 3.08 3.63
CA ILE A 27 19.56 2.41 2.43
C ILE A 27 20.03 3.42 1.37
N ILE A 28 19.25 4.48 1.15
CA ILE A 28 19.59 5.55 0.20
C ILE A 28 20.82 6.32 0.71
N TRP A 29 20.87 6.64 2.01
CA TRP A 29 22.00 7.35 2.61
C TRP A 29 23.34 6.61 2.43
N PHE A 30 23.34 5.29 2.64
CA PHE A 30 24.54 4.46 2.46
C PHE A 30 24.81 4.03 1.02
N ASN A 31 24.00 4.51 0.06
CA ASN A 31 24.10 4.18 -1.36
C ASN A 31 24.17 2.67 -1.63
N LEU A 32 23.36 1.91 -0.87
CA LEU A 32 23.30 0.46 -0.98
C LEU A 32 22.61 0.04 -2.28
N HIS A 33 22.81 -1.21 -2.68
CA HIS A 33 22.27 -1.76 -3.93
C HIS A 33 20.77 -1.48 -4.11
N ILE A 34 20.37 -1.04 -5.31
CA ILE A 34 18.98 -0.72 -5.67
C ILE A 34 18.01 -1.91 -5.45
N VAL A 35 18.52 -3.13 -5.59
CA VAL A 35 17.75 -4.36 -5.32
C VAL A 35 17.33 -4.41 -3.85
N LEU A 36 18.20 -4.00 -2.93
CA LEU A 36 17.89 -3.95 -1.50
C LEU A 36 16.79 -2.92 -1.21
N LEU A 37 16.84 -1.75 -1.87
CA LEU A 37 15.79 -0.74 -1.78
C LEU A 37 14.45 -1.29 -2.28
N ALA A 38 14.43 -1.98 -3.43
CA ALA A 38 13.22 -2.59 -3.96
C ALA A 38 12.60 -3.60 -2.98
N PHE A 39 13.40 -4.46 -2.36
CA PHE A 39 12.93 -5.38 -1.33
C PHE A 39 12.39 -4.66 -0.10
N THR A 40 13.08 -3.64 0.39
CA THR A 40 12.69 -2.88 1.59
C THR A 40 11.35 -2.17 1.41
N VAL A 41 11.00 -1.77 0.21
CA VAL A 41 9.73 -1.09 -0.06
C VAL A 41 8.63 -2.10 -0.38
N THR A 42 8.94 -3.18 -1.09
CA THR A 42 7.95 -4.19 -1.52
C THR A 42 7.51 -5.10 -0.37
N VAL A 43 8.42 -5.56 0.48
CA VAL A 43 8.10 -6.48 1.58
C VAL A 43 7.10 -5.88 2.57
N PRO A 44 7.27 -4.65 3.10
CA PRO A 44 6.28 -4.03 3.98
C PRO A 44 4.92 -3.82 3.31
N LEU A 45 4.88 -3.51 2.01
CA LEU A 45 3.64 -3.39 1.25
C LEU A 45 2.87 -4.72 1.21
N ILE A 46 3.56 -5.84 0.95
CA ILE A 46 2.96 -7.18 0.94
C ILE A 46 2.49 -7.59 2.34
N LEU A 47 3.29 -7.30 3.37
CA LEU A 47 2.90 -7.56 4.76
C LEU A 47 1.65 -6.76 5.14
N TYR A 48 1.62 -5.48 4.79
CA TYR A 48 0.47 -4.62 5.04
C TYR A 48 -0.78 -5.11 4.30
N PHE A 49 -0.65 -5.49 3.02
CA PHE A 49 -1.71 -6.11 2.25
C PHE A 49 -2.31 -7.35 2.94
N ASN A 50 -1.46 -8.25 3.46
CA ASN A 50 -1.92 -9.43 4.17
C ASN A 50 -2.69 -9.09 5.46
N ILE A 51 -2.28 -8.04 6.18
CA ILE A 51 -2.98 -7.55 7.37
C ILE A 51 -4.36 -7.02 6.99
N VAL A 52 -4.44 -6.18 5.95
CA VAL A 52 -5.69 -5.62 5.45
C VAL A 52 -6.62 -6.73 4.95
N LYS A 53 -6.11 -7.69 4.17
CA LYS A 53 -6.88 -8.84 3.70
C LYS A 53 -7.51 -9.63 4.84
N LYS A 54 -6.77 -9.91 5.91
CA LYS A 54 -7.31 -10.57 7.11
C LYS A 54 -8.37 -9.74 7.84
N SER A 55 -8.23 -8.42 7.83
CA SER A 55 -9.20 -7.50 8.43
C SER A 55 -10.51 -7.48 7.63
N LEU A 56 -10.44 -7.51 6.31
CA LEU A 56 -11.60 -7.52 5.41
C LEU A 56 -12.46 -8.78 5.55
N LEU A 57 -11.87 -9.93 5.88
CA LEU A 57 -12.61 -11.16 6.17
C LEU A 57 -13.54 -11.02 7.38
N LYS A 58 -13.28 -10.04 8.27
CA LYS A 58 -14.09 -9.78 9.47
C LYS A 58 -15.10 -8.65 9.26
N GLN A 59 -14.79 -7.69 8.41
CA GLN A 59 -15.65 -6.52 8.19
C GLN A 59 -15.27 -5.85 6.85
N SER A 60 -16.26 -5.69 5.96
CA SER A 60 -16.10 -4.95 4.69
C SER A 60 -15.83 -3.46 4.98
N ASP A 61 -14.59 -3.02 4.80
CA ASP A 61 -14.19 -1.62 5.00
C ASP A 61 -13.41 -1.11 3.78
N TYR A 62 -14.07 -0.30 2.94
CA TYR A 62 -13.46 0.30 1.75
C TYR A 62 -12.25 1.18 2.08
N ASN A 63 -12.23 1.86 3.24
CA ASN A 63 -11.11 2.69 3.64
C ASN A 63 -9.85 1.84 3.89
N ALA A 64 -10.02 0.62 4.43
CA ALA A 64 -8.91 -0.31 4.60
C ALA A 64 -8.35 -0.78 3.26
N VAL A 65 -9.19 -0.98 2.25
CA VAL A 65 -8.74 -1.34 0.90
C VAL A 65 -7.93 -0.21 0.25
N ASP A 66 -8.45 1.01 0.33
CA ASP A 66 -7.78 2.19 -0.23
C ASP A 66 -6.45 2.48 0.46
N SER A 67 -6.31 2.15 1.73
CA SER A 67 -5.08 2.35 2.50
C SER A 67 -3.87 1.59 1.92
N VAL A 68 -4.08 0.46 1.24
CA VAL A 68 -3.00 -0.31 0.58
C VAL A 68 -2.36 0.49 -0.55
N TYR A 69 -3.17 1.16 -1.36
CA TYR A 69 -2.67 2.07 -2.39
C TYR A 69 -1.93 3.26 -1.78
N TYR A 70 -2.54 3.92 -0.78
CA TYR A 70 -1.90 5.05 -0.10
C TYR A 70 -0.57 4.67 0.56
N PHE A 71 -0.44 3.45 1.04
CA PHE A 71 0.80 2.93 1.59
C PHE A 71 1.92 2.90 0.54
N GLY A 72 1.68 2.27 -0.62
CA GLY A 72 2.64 2.22 -1.71
C GLY A 72 3.00 3.61 -2.24
N PHE A 73 2.00 4.47 -2.43
CA PHE A 73 2.19 5.84 -2.90
C PHE A 73 3.01 6.69 -1.93
N SER A 74 2.73 6.60 -0.62
CA SER A 74 3.48 7.33 0.41
C SER A 74 4.94 6.89 0.46
N LEU A 75 5.22 5.59 0.38
CA LEU A 75 6.59 5.08 0.31
C LEU A 75 7.33 5.61 -0.92
N THR A 76 6.68 5.65 -2.07
CA THR A 76 7.25 6.20 -3.30
C THR A 76 7.63 7.67 -3.12
N ILE A 77 6.75 8.49 -2.55
CA ILE A 77 7.04 9.91 -2.30
C ILE A 77 8.23 10.05 -1.34
N VAL A 78 8.27 9.30 -0.24
CA VAL A 78 9.36 9.36 0.73
C VAL A 78 10.68 8.96 0.09
N THR A 79 10.73 7.87 -0.67
CA THR A 79 11.96 7.43 -1.33
C THR A 79 12.45 8.42 -2.36
N LEU A 80 11.54 9.01 -3.17
CA LEU A 80 11.89 10.02 -4.16
C LEU A 80 12.40 11.32 -3.52
N ALA A 81 11.69 11.82 -2.52
CA ALA A 81 12.09 13.03 -1.81
C ALA A 81 13.47 12.85 -1.14
N THR A 82 13.68 11.71 -0.48
CA THR A 82 14.96 11.39 0.16
C THR A 82 16.09 11.29 -0.88
N SER A 83 15.84 10.59 -1.99
CA SER A 83 16.80 10.46 -3.08
C SER A 83 17.18 11.82 -3.66
N ALA A 84 16.21 12.67 -3.95
CA ALA A 84 16.46 14.00 -4.46
C ALA A 84 17.27 14.88 -3.48
N ILE A 85 16.93 14.83 -2.19
CA ILE A 85 17.66 15.61 -1.18
C ILE A 85 19.09 15.13 -1.04
N ILE A 86 19.34 13.82 -1.02
CA ILE A 86 20.69 13.26 -0.82
C ILE A 86 21.57 13.51 -2.05
N HIS A 87 21.04 13.26 -3.25
CA HIS A 87 21.86 13.33 -4.46
C HIS A 87 21.98 14.73 -5.07
N PHE A 88 21.01 15.62 -4.84
CA PHE A 88 21.05 16.98 -5.37
C PHE A 88 21.21 18.07 -4.30
N GLY A 89 20.73 17.81 -3.06
CA GLY A 89 20.78 18.80 -1.99
C GLY A 89 22.09 18.82 -1.21
N LEU A 90 22.77 17.69 -1.09
CA LEU A 90 24.01 17.54 -0.33
C LEU A 90 25.27 17.47 -1.18
N SER A 91 25.14 17.16 -2.49
CA SER A 91 26.24 17.12 -3.44
C SER A 91 26.42 18.50 -4.10
N SER A 92 27.58 19.09 -3.95
CA SER A 92 27.90 20.39 -4.56
C SER A 92 28.22 20.29 -6.06
N ASP A 93 28.48 19.10 -6.57
CA ASP A 93 28.86 18.84 -7.95
C ASP A 93 27.64 18.41 -8.78
N ILE A 94 27.04 19.40 -9.45
CA ILE A 94 25.83 19.23 -10.31
C ILE A 94 26.12 18.45 -11.60
N GLU A 95 27.40 18.18 -11.92
CA GLU A 95 27.81 17.60 -13.20
C GLU A 95 27.82 16.08 -13.28
N ASP A 96 27.42 15.38 -12.21
CA ASP A 96 27.55 13.92 -12.18
C ASP A 96 26.33 13.22 -12.79
N LEU A 97 26.45 12.82 -14.09
CA LEU A 97 25.48 11.99 -14.80
C LEU A 97 25.16 10.67 -14.04
N GLN A 98 26.07 10.23 -13.16
CA GLN A 98 25.84 9.05 -12.32
C GLN A 98 24.77 9.30 -11.27
N ASN A 99 24.72 10.49 -10.66
CA ASN A 99 23.70 10.87 -9.68
C ASN A 99 22.30 10.92 -10.32
N LEU A 100 22.20 11.45 -11.53
CA LEU A 100 20.95 11.43 -12.30
C LEU A 100 20.46 10.01 -12.57
N ASN A 101 21.35 9.12 -12.99
CA ASN A 101 20.98 7.73 -13.28
C ASN A 101 20.50 6.99 -12.02
N LEU A 102 21.14 7.25 -10.88
CA LEU A 102 20.70 6.70 -9.58
C LEU A 102 19.30 7.18 -9.19
N VAL A 103 19.04 8.48 -9.32
CA VAL A 103 17.72 9.05 -8.99
C VAL A 103 16.64 8.49 -9.92
N PHE A 104 16.90 8.41 -11.24
CA PHE A 104 15.96 7.80 -12.19
C PHE A 104 15.71 6.32 -11.91
N SER A 105 16.73 5.58 -11.50
CA SER A 105 16.62 4.18 -11.15
C SER A 105 15.75 3.98 -9.89
N GLN A 106 15.94 4.81 -8.86
CA GLN A 106 15.13 4.83 -7.64
C GLN A 106 13.69 5.28 -7.91
N PHE A 107 13.50 6.22 -8.84
CA PHE A 107 12.19 6.62 -9.34
C PHE A 107 11.45 5.44 -9.99
N GLY A 108 12.13 4.66 -10.82
CA GLY A 108 11.58 3.45 -11.43
C GLY A 108 11.10 2.43 -10.39
N VAL A 109 11.89 2.19 -9.34
CA VAL A 109 11.49 1.33 -8.21
C VAL A 109 10.25 1.88 -7.51
N GLY A 110 10.19 3.18 -7.23
CA GLY A 110 9.04 3.84 -6.63
C GLY A 110 7.77 3.68 -7.45
N LEU A 111 7.86 3.88 -8.78
CA LEU A 111 6.71 3.69 -9.68
C LEU A 111 6.22 2.24 -9.68
N LEU A 112 7.12 1.26 -9.71
CA LEU A 112 6.76 -0.16 -9.64
C LEU A 112 5.99 -0.48 -8.35
N VAL A 113 6.42 0.06 -7.20
CA VAL A 113 5.74 -0.14 -5.92
C VAL A 113 4.37 0.50 -5.90
N THR A 114 4.21 1.69 -6.49
CA THR A 114 2.89 2.34 -6.62
C THR A 114 1.96 1.52 -7.51
N CYS A 115 2.44 1.02 -8.65
CA CYS A 115 1.68 0.14 -9.54
C CYS A 115 1.26 -1.15 -8.82
N LEU A 116 2.17 -1.75 -8.05
CA LEU A 116 1.88 -2.93 -7.24
C LEU A 116 0.80 -2.63 -6.20
N GLY A 117 0.88 -1.49 -5.52
CA GLY A 117 -0.15 -1.04 -4.58
C GLY A 117 -1.54 -0.90 -5.23
N LEU A 118 -1.60 -0.36 -6.46
CA LEU A 118 -2.85 -0.29 -7.24
C LEU A 118 -3.39 -1.68 -7.59
N ILE A 119 -2.56 -2.60 -8.06
CA ILE A 119 -2.96 -3.97 -8.38
C ILE A 119 -3.50 -4.68 -7.15
N LEU A 120 -2.80 -4.57 -6.02
CA LEU A 120 -3.22 -5.17 -4.76
C LEU A 120 -4.56 -4.58 -4.27
N ARG A 121 -4.77 -3.26 -4.42
CA ARG A 121 -6.05 -2.61 -4.14
C ARG A 121 -7.18 -3.18 -5.00
N LEU A 122 -6.98 -3.30 -6.32
CA LEU A 122 -7.98 -3.87 -7.23
C LEU A 122 -8.31 -5.31 -6.88
N PHE A 123 -7.32 -6.10 -6.48
CA PHE A 123 -7.53 -7.47 -6.03
C PHE A 123 -8.39 -7.55 -4.77
N LEU A 124 -8.15 -6.66 -3.78
CA LEU A 124 -8.98 -6.59 -2.56
C LEU A 124 -10.41 -6.15 -2.88
N LEU A 125 -10.60 -5.17 -3.76
CA LEU A 125 -11.93 -4.73 -4.20
C LEU A 125 -12.70 -5.86 -4.89
N ALA A 126 -12.06 -6.61 -5.78
CA ALA A 126 -12.68 -7.76 -6.44
C ALA A 126 -13.10 -8.82 -5.42
N SER A 127 -12.23 -9.16 -4.47
CA SER A 127 -12.53 -10.14 -3.41
C SER A 127 -13.69 -9.68 -2.52
N MET A 128 -13.77 -8.38 -2.20
CA MET A 128 -14.84 -7.83 -1.37
C MET A 128 -16.19 -7.82 -2.10
N ASN A 129 -16.20 -7.46 -3.38
CA ASN A 129 -17.42 -7.48 -4.19
C ASN A 129 -17.97 -8.90 -4.34
N GLN A 130 -17.10 -9.91 -4.48
CA GLN A 130 -17.51 -11.30 -4.54
C GLN A 130 -18.15 -11.76 -3.22
N GLN A 131 -17.55 -11.42 -2.07
CA GLN A 131 -18.13 -11.74 -0.76
C GLN A 131 -19.50 -11.11 -0.54
N ASN A 132 -19.68 -9.85 -0.95
CA ASN A 132 -20.96 -9.17 -0.83
C ASN A 132 -22.03 -9.81 -1.73
N ALA A 133 -21.68 -10.23 -2.94
CA ALA A 133 -22.59 -10.94 -3.85
C ALA A 133 -23.02 -12.30 -3.29
N ASP A 134 -22.08 -13.07 -2.74
CA ASP A 134 -22.37 -14.37 -2.13
C ASP A 134 -23.26 -14.22 -0.88
N GLN A 135 -23.07 -13.16 -0.10
CA GLN A 135 -23.89 -12.87 1.07
C GLN A 135 -25.33 -12.50 0.67
N GLU A 136 -25.49 -11.62 -0.32
CA GLU A 136 -26.83 -11.24 -0.84
C GLU A 136 -27.56 -12.46 -1.42
N GLN A 137 -26.87 -13.36 -2.11
CA GLN A 137 -27.46 -14.57 -2.64
C GLN A 137 -27.92 -15.53 -1.52
N ASN A 138 -27.11 -15.69 -0.47
CA ASN A 138 -27.47 -16.51 0.68
C ASN A 138 -28.68 -15.94 1.43
N GLU A 139 -28.76 -14.62 1.62
CA GLU A 139 -29.90 -13.96 2.25
C GLU A 139 -31.19 -14.16 1.41
N ARG A 140 -31.10 -14.05 0.07
CA ARG A 140 -32.23 -14.30 -0.84
C ARG A 140 -32.70 -15.75 -0.72
N HIS A 141 -31.79 -16.73 -0.69
CA HIS A 141 -32.14 -18.14 -0.53
C HIS A 141 -32.79 -18.43 0.84
N ALA A 142 -32.31 -17.80 1.91
CA ALA A 142 -32.90 -17.92 3.24
C ALA A 142 -34.34 -17.37 3.27
N LEU A 143 -34.58 -16.20 2.66
CA LEU A 143 -35.92 -15.60 2.56
C LEU A 143 -36.89 -16.45 1.72
N ILE A 144 -36.41 -17.05 0.62
CA ILE A 144 -37.24 -17.91 -0.23
C ILE A 144 -37.64 -19.18 0.54
N ASN A 145 -36.73 -19.78 1.28
CA ASN A 145 -37.04 -20.97 2.08
C ASN A 145 -38.04 -20.65 3.22
N ASP A 146 -37.89 -19.50 3.86
CA ASP A 146 -38.81 -19.05 4.91
C ASP A 146 -40.25 -18.82 4.38
N ILE A 147 -40.39 -18.42 3.11
CA ILE A 147 -41.70 -18.25 2.44
C ILE A 147 -42.29 -19.61 2.03
N ILE A 148 -41.45 -20.60 1.69
CA ILE A 148 -41.94 -21.93 1.27
C ILE A 148 -42.41 -22.75 2.46
N ASP A 149 -41.82 -22.53 3.64
CA ASP A 149 -42.17 -23.24 4.89
C ASP A 149 -43.41 -22.66 5.61
N LEU A 150 -44.01 -21.58 5.09
CA LEU A 150 -45.27 -20.99 5.55
C LEU A 150 -46.44 -21.55 4.77
#